data_deb2eaf1b7bc7d2956c43e9466eb4b58
#
_entry.id   deb2eaf1b7bc7d2956c43e9466eb4b58
#
_cell.length_a   1.000
_cell.length_b   1.000
_cell.length_c   1.000
_cell.angle_alpha   90.00
_cell.angle_beta   90.00
_cell.angle_gamma   90.00
#
_symmetry.space_group_name_H-M   'P 1'
#
loop_
_entity.id
_entity.type
_entity.pdbx_description
1 polymer ?
#
loop_
_entity_poly.entity_id
_entity_poly.type
_entity_poly.pdbx_seq_one_letter_code
_entity_poly.pdbx_strand_id
1 'polypeptide(L)'
;MKKYRQLTTELTFRCNAKCPACHRVKPLRVNLNDKKYTISLGKFKELFYPELLRNLDWLVINGNFGDSVMNKQFREIITYVKEHDTRILIHTNGGIHGHDYWTDVGNILTKRDIINFDMDGLSDTHS
;
A
#
# COMPACT_ATOMS: atom_id res chain seq x y z
N MET A 1 -9.68 -23.76 -3.51
CA MET A 1 -8.40 -23.44 -2.85
C MET A 1 -7.58 -22.52 -3.72
N LYS A 2 -7.01 -21.48 -3.13
CA LYS A 2 -6.17 -20.56 -3.87
C LYS A 2 -4.81 -21.18 -4.16
N LYS A 3 -4.28 -20.90 -5.36
CA LYS A 3 -3.00 -21.44 -5.81
C LYS A 3 -1.81 -20.79 -5.11
N TYR A 4 -1.93 -19.50 -4.79
CA TYR A 4 -0.88 -18.72 -4.13
C TYR A 4 -1.39 -18.19 -2.80
N ARG A 5 -0.57 -18.35 -1.75
CA ARG A 5 -0.97 -17.92 -0.42
C ARG A 5 -0.87 -16.41 -0.26
N GLN A 6 0.24 -15.83 -0.71
CA GLN A 6 0.52 -14.42 -0.45
C GLN A 6 1.51 -13.86 -1.45
N LEU A 7 1.27 -12.63 -1.89
CA LEU A 7 2.25 -11.81 -2.60
C LEU A 7 2.34 -10.47 -1.89
N THR A 8 3.54 -9.91 -1.84
CA THR A 8 3.79 -8.60 -1.26
C THR A 8 4.18 -7.63 -2.36
N THR A 9 3.63 -6.42 -2.33
CA THR A 9 3.95 -5.37 -3.30
C THR A 9 4.10 -4.03 -2.62
N GLU A 10 4.86 -3.14 -3.26
CA GLU A 10 4.96 -1.73 -2.90
C GLU A 10 4.46 -0.93 -4.08
N LEU A 11 3.58 0.05 -3.83
CA LEU A 11 2.96 0.83 -4.90
C LEU A 11 3.71 2.14 -5.18
N THR A 12 4.54 2.58 -4.25
CA THR A 12 5.38 3.76 -4.43
C THR A 12 6.49 3.78 -3.38
N PHE A 13 7.58 4.50 -3.68
CA PHE A 13 8.64 4.75 -2.71
C PHE A 13 8.48 6.11 -2.03
N ARG A 14 7.39 6.84 -2.32
CA ARG A 14 7.11 8.12 -1.67
C ARG A 14 6.60 7.89 -0.26
N CYS A 15 7.01 8.73 0.68
CA CYS A 15 6.56 8.67 2.06
C CYS A 15 6.66 10.05 2.71
N ASN A 16 5.72 10.37 3.61
CA ASN A 16 5.73 11.61 4.37
C ASN A 16 6.38 11.45 5.75
N ALA A 17 6.70 10.23 6.16
CA ALA A 17 7.31 9.96 7.47
C ALA A 17 8.83 9.87 7.37
N LYS A 18 9.50 10.20 8.48
CA LYS A 18 10.96 10.10 8.60
C LYS A 18 11.30 9.24 9.81
N CYS A 19 10.93 7.96 9.74
CA CYS A 19 11.17 7.02 10.84
C CYS A 19 12.66 6.74 10.98
N PRO A 20 13.24 6.82 12.18
CA PRO A 20 14.69 6.63 12.36
C PRO A 20 15.23 5.32 11.86
N ALA A 21 14.45 4.25 11.93
CA ALA A 21 14.87 2.92 11.47
C ALA A 21 14.51 2.64 10.01
N CYS A 22 13.92 3.61 9.30
CA CYS A 22 13.50 3.43 7.92
C CYS A 22 14.68 3.49 6.95
N HIS A 23 14.73 2.60 5.98
CA HIS A 23 15.75 2.61 4.94
C HIS A 23 15.80 3.93 4.17
N ARG A 24 14.66 4.64 4.12
CA ARG A 24 14.51 5.89 3.40
C ARG A 24 15.37 7.02 3.97
N VAL A 25 15.66 6.99 5.28
CA VAL A 25 16.47 8.05 5.92
C VAL A 25 17.96 7.84 5.75
N LYS A 26 18.38 6.70 5.22
CA LYS A 26 19.79 6.47 4.91
C LYS A 26 20.17 7.25 3.65
N PRO A 27 21.44 7.67 3.52
CA PRO A 27 21.87 8.36 2.30
C PRO A 27 21.59 7.51 1.07
N LEU A 28 20.84 8.08 0.12
CA LEU A 28 20.50 7.42 -1.13
C LEU A 28 20.95 8.30 -2.29
N ARG A 29 21.41 7.66 -3.37
CA ARG A 29 21.87 8.36 -4.57
C ARG A 29 20.72 8.71 -5.52
N VAL A 30 19.52 8.25 -5.23
CA VAL A 30 18.33 8.44 -6.07
C VAL A 30 17.27 9.20 -5.32
N ASN A 31 16.45 9.95 -6.04
CA ASN A 31 15.30 10.63 -5.47
C ASN A 31 14.12 9.68 -5.47
N LEU A 32 13.77 9.13 -4.32
CA LEU A 32 12.67 8.18 -4.18
C LEU A 32 11.29 8.79 -4.41
N ASN A 33 11.19 10.13 -4.46
CA ASN A 33 9.94 10.80 -4.80
C ASN A 33 9.74 10.97 -6.31
N ASP A 34 10.70 10.52 -7.13
CA ASP A 34 10.56 10.53 -8.57
C ASP A 34 9.41 9.62 -9.02
N LYS A 35 8.69 10.06 -10.05
CA LYS A 35 7.52 9.33 -10.57
C LYS A 35 7.85 7.90 -11.01
N LYS A 36 9.08 7.64 -11.44
CA LYS A 36 9.48 6.31 -11.90
C LYS A 36 9.42 5.25 -10.79
N TYR A 37 9.37 5.67 -9.52
CA TYR A 37 9.24 4.76 -8.38
C TYR A 37 7.80 4.61 -7.91
N THR A 38 6.84 5.07 -8.71
CA THR A 38 5.40 4.95 -8.41
C THR A 38 4.73 4.20 -9.55
N ILE A 39 4.07 3.10 -9.23
CA ILE A 39 3.38 2.29 -10.23
C ILE A 39 2.05 2.95 -10.61
N SER A 40 1.71 2.95 -11.90
CA SER A 40 0.41 3.40 -12.37
C SER A 40 -0.62 2.27 -12.27
N LEU A 41 -1.92 2.64 -12.29
CA LEU A 41 -3.00 1.65 -12.32
C LEU A 41 -2.87 0.72 -13.52
N GLY A 42 -2.55 1.26 -14.70
CA GLY A 42 -2.38 0.44 -15.90
C GLY A 42 -1.27 -0.58 -15.76
N LYS A 43 -0.12 -0.17 -15.22
CA LYS A 43 0.99 -1.09 -15.00
C LYS A 43 0.66 -2.12 -13.93
N PHE A 44 -0.04 -1.70 -12.88
CA PHE A 44 -0.49 -2.63 -11.84
C PHE A 44 -1.37 -3.72 -12.43
N LYS A 45 -2.32 -3.36 -13.31
CA LYS A 45 -3.22 -4.33 -13.95
C LYS A 45 -2.46 -5.32 -14.83
N GLU A 46 -1.36 -4.89 -15.46
CA GLU A 46 -0.52 -5.79 -16.26
C GLU A 46 0.18 -6.82 -15.38
N LEU A 47 0.70 -6.40 -14.23
CA LEU A 47 1.44 -7.27 -13.32
C LEU A 47 0.51 -8.16 -12.51
N PHE A 48 -0.58 -7.61 -12.02
CA PHE A 48 -1.58 -8.33 -11.22
C PHE A 48 -2.82 -8.55 -12.06
N TYR A 49 -2.69 -9.43 -13.07
CA TYR A 49 -3.78 -9.72 -13.99
C TYR A 49 -4.88 -10.54 -13.30
N PRO A 50 -6.11 -10.55 -13.86
CA PRO A 50 -7.26 -11.15 -13.16
C PRO A 50 -7.07 -12.60 -12.73
N GLU A 51 -6.46 -13.43 -13.58
CA GLU A 51 -6.24 -14.83 -13.22
C GLU A 51 -5.31 -14.99 -12.02
N LEU A 52 -4.26 -14.16 -11.95
CA LEU A 52 -3.35 -14.16 -10.80
C LEU A 52 -4.11 -13.79 -9.52
N LEU A 53 -4.89 -12.72 -9.56
CA LEU A 53 -5.64 -12.25 -8.39
C LEU A 53 -6.68 -13.29 -7.93
N ARG A 54 -7.35 -13.94 -8.85
CA ARG A 54 -8.32 -14.99 -8.49
C ARG A 54 -7.67 -16.18 -7.78
N ASN A 55 -6.40 -16.43 -8.05
CA ASN A 55 -5.65 -17.53 -7.43
C ASN A 55 -4.79 -17.09 -6.25
N LEU A 56 -4.89 -15.81 -5.85
CA LEU A 56 -4.12 -15.25 -4.74
C LEU A 56 -5.01 -15.09 -3.53
N ASP A 57 -4.58 -15.63 -2.38
CA ASP A 57 -5.33 -15.51 -1.13
C ASP A 57 -5.16 -14.11 -0.53
N TRP A 58 -3.91 -13.68 -0.34
CA TRP A 58 -3.59 -12.38 0.25
C TRP A 58 -2.70 -11.54 -0.64
N LEU A 59 -3.07 -10.29 -0.86
CA LEU A 59 -2.17 -9.28 -1.39
C LEU A 59 -1.75 -8.36 -0.25
N VAL A 60 -0.47 -8.36 0.08
CA VAL A 60 0.08 -7.51 1.12
C VAL A 60 0.66 -6.27 0.46
N ILE A 61 0.09 -5.11 0.79
CA ILE A 61 0.56 -3.82 0.29
C ILE A 61 1.41 -3.19 1.38
N ASN A 62 2.71 -3.20 1.16
CA ASN A 62 3.70 -2.80 2.15
C ASN A 62 4.63 -1.76 1.54
N GLY A 63 5.60 -1.30 2.32
CA GLY A 63 6.62 -0.38 1.82
C GLY A 63 7.87 -0.42 2.67
N ASN A 64 9.00 -0.74 2.06
CA ASN A 64 10.30 -0.64 2.70
C ASN A 64 10.89 0.77 2.52
N PHE A 65 10.58 1.42 1.40
CA PHE A 65 11.11 2.73 1.05
C PHE A 65 10.06 3.83 1.00
N GLY A 66 8.78 3.48 1.11
CA GLY A 66 7.72 4.45 1.05
C GLY A 66 6.42 3.92 1.64
N ASP A 67 5.38 4.73 1.56
CA ASP A 67 4.04 4.35 2.00
C ASP A 67 3.13 4.27 0.78
N SER A 68 2.56 3.10 0.51
CA SER A 68 1.77 2.87 -0.69
C SER A 68 0.55 3.78 -0.83
N VAL A 69 0.02 4.31 0.28
CA VAL A 69 -1.10 5.27 0.21
C VAL A 69 -0.68 6.62 -0.38
N MET A 70 0.61 6.89 -0.52
CA MET A 70 1.12 8.05 -1.26
C MET A 70 0.90 7.93 -2.77
N ASN A 71 0.63 6.75 -3.27
CA ASN A 71 0.30 6.55 -4.68
C ASN A 71 -1.07 7.18 -4.94
N LYS A 72 -1.13 8.14 -5.87
CA LYS A 72 -2.37 8.87 -6.16
C LYS A 72 -3.49 7.98 -6.67
N GLN A 73 -3.16 6.82 -7.22
CA GLN A 73 -4.12 5.85 -7.73
C GLN A 73 -4.38 4.70 -6.76
N PHE A 74 -3.99 4.87 -5.49
CA PHE A 74 -4.13 3.82 -4.48
C PHE A 74 -5.55 3.28 -4.39
N ARG A 75 -6.54 4.19 -4.31
CA ARG A 75 -7.95 3.77 -4.20
C ARG A 75 -8.42 3.02 -5.45
N GLU A 76 -8.01 3.47 -6.63
CA GLU A 76 -8.35 2.78 -7.87
C GLU A 76 -7.70 1.41 -7.95
N ILE A 77 -6.46 1.29 -7.45
CA ILE A 77 -5.75 0.02 -7.43
C ILE A 77 -6.43 -0.99 -6.51
N ILE A 78 -6.78 -0.60 -5.29
CA ILE A 78 -7.45 -1.53 -4.38
C ILE A 78 -8.86 -1.86 -4.85
N THR A 79 -9.55 -0.93 -5.49
CA THR A 79 -10.85 -1.20 -6.10
C THR A 79 -10.73 -2.30 -7.16
N TYR A 80 -9.73 -2.19 -8.01
CA TYR A 80 -9.46 -3.22 -9.02
C TYR A 80 -9.20 -4.59 -8.37
N VAL A 81 -8.38 -4.63 -7.32
CA VAL A 81 -8.08 -5.89 -6.62
C VAL A 81 -9.35 -6.49 -6.03
N LYS A 82 -10.24 -5.66 -5.47
CA LYS A 82 -11.48 -6.14 -4.84
C LYS A 82 -12.55 -6.58 -5.86
N GLU A 83 -12.34 -6.32 -7.14
CA GLU A 83 -13.17 -6.92 -8.19
C GLU A 83 -12.90 -8.42 -8.33
N HIS A 84 -11.83 -8.91 -7.72
CA HIS A 84 -11.44 -10.30 -7.71
C HIS A 84 -11.48 -10.82 -6.28
N ASP A 85 -11.51 -12.12 -6.07
CA ASP A 85 -11.63 -12.71 -4.74
C ASP A 85 -10.26 -12.80 -4.05
N THR A 86 -9.68 -11.64 -3.76
CA THR A 86 -8.36 -11.52 -3.11
C THR A 86 -8.51 -10.68 -1.86
N ARG A 87 -7.96 -11.15 -0.74
CA ARG A 87 -7.93 -10.37 0.49
C ARG A 87 -6.75 -9.42 0.46
N ILE A 88 -6.91 -8.25 1.08
CA ILE A 88 -5.87 -7.21 1.10
C ILE A 88 -5.43 -6.95 2.54
N LEU A 89 -4.12 -6.90 2.74
CA LEU A 89 -3.51 -6.44 3.99
C LEU A 89 -2.68 -5.21 3.65
N ILE A 90 -3.01 -4.07 4.27
CA ILE A 90 -2.34 -2.79 4.03
C ILE A 90 -1.53 -2.39 5.26
N HIS A 91 -0.27 -2.04 5.06
CA HIS A 91 0.58 -1.42 6.09
C HIS A 91 0.81 0.04 5.72
N THR A 92 0.48 0.96 6.62
CA THR A 92 0.62 2.40 6.38
C THR A 92 0.89 3.13 7.69
N ASN A 93 1.54 4.30 7.61
CA ASN A 93 1.65 5.17 8.77
C ASN A 93 0.37 5.98 9.00
N GLY A 94 -0.51 6.06 8.00
CA GLY A 94 -1.81 6.73 8.12
C GLY A 94 -1.76 8.24 8.19
N GLY A 95 -0.59 8.84 8.08
CA GLY A 95 -0.40 10.25 8.39
C GLY A 95 -0.66 11.24 7.28
N ILE A 96 -0.86 10.78 6.05
CA ILE A 96 -0.94 11.70 4.91
C ILE A 96 -2.36 12.11 4.54
N HIS A 97 -3.34 11.27 4.81
CA HIS A 97 -4.71 11.51 4.38
C HIS A 97 -5.65 11.72 5.57
N GLY A 98 -6.71 12.50 5.34
CA GLY A 98 -7.71 12.77 6.34
C GLY A 98 -8.81 11.72 6.41
N HIS A 99 -9.82 12.03 7.23
CA HIS A 99 -10.94 11.14 7.52
C HIS A 99 -11.69 10.67 6.26
N ASP A 100 -11.97 11.59 5.34
CA ASP A 100 -12.75 11.27 4.14
C ASP A 100 -12.05 10.23 3.27
N TYR A 101 -10.74 10.36 3.14
CA TYR A 101 -9.94 9.40 2.39
C TYR A 101 -10.07 7.99 2.99
N TRP A 102 -9.91 7.89 4.30
CA TRP A 102 -9.96 6.59 4.98
C TRP A 102 -11.37 6.01 5.01
N THR A 103 -12.40 6.86 5.00
CA THR A 103 -13.78 6.41 4.85
C THR A 103 -13.97 5.77 3.48
N ASP A 104 -13.44 6.38 2.41
CA ASP A 104 -13.51 5.81 1.06
C ASP A 104 -12.78 4.47 0.99
N VAL A 105 -11.58 4.39 1.57
CA VAL A 105 -10.83 3.13 1.61
C VAL A 105 -11.63 2.05 2.34
N GLY A 106 -12.23 2.39 3.48
CA GLY A 106 -13.05 1.46 4.24
C GLY A 106 -14.26 0.96 3.46
N ASN A 107 -14.84 1.81 2.60
CA ASN A 107 -15.96 1.41 1.77
C ASN A 107 -15.55 0.49 0.61
N ILE A 108 -14.32 0.59 0.16
CA ILE A 108 -13.78 -0.30 -0.88
C ILE A 108 -13.44 -1.67 -0.31
N LEU A 109 -12.88 -1.71 0.89
CA LEU A 109 -12.47 -2.94 1.56
C LEU A 109 -13.66 -3.69 2.16
N THR A 110 -13.44 -4.95 2.49
CA THR A 110 -14.44 -5.81 3.11
C THR A 110 -14.00 -6.22 4.52
N LYS A 111 -14.86 -6.95 5.22
CA LYS A 111 -14.54 -7.47 6.57
C LYS A 111 -13.37 -8.45 6.54
N ARG A 112 -13.03 -8.99 5.38
CA ARG A 112 -11.91 -9.93 5.21
C ARG A 112 -10.56 -9.25 5.04
N ASP A 113 -10.56 -7.93 4.83
CA ASP A 113 -9.35 -7.15 4.60
C ASP A 113 -8.85 -6.53 5.89
N ILE A 114 -7.57 -6.20 5.95
CA ILE A 114 -6.92 -5.67 7.15
C ILE A 114 -6.11 -4.44 6.80
N ILE A 115 -6.22 -3.40 7.63
CA ILE A 115 -5.33 -2.24 7.57
C ILE A 115 -4.57 -2.18 8.89
N ASN A 116 -3.25 -2.21 8.80
CA ASN A 116 -2.37 -1.98 9.96
C ASN A 116 -1.80 -0.57 9.87
N PHE A 117 -2.15 0.26 10.86
CA PHE A 117 -1.57 1.59 10.98
C PHE A 117 -0.32 1.46 11.85
N ASP A 118 0.84 1.59 11.21
CA ASP A 118 2.12 1.41 11.88
C ASP A 118 2.45 2.68 12.68
N MET A 119 2.38 2.59 14.00
CA MET A 119 2.67 3.70 14.90
C MET A 119 3.87 3.34 15.77
N ASP A 120 4.89 4.22 15.76
CA ASP A 120 6.12 4.02 16.51
C ASP A 120 6.06 4.63 17.93
N GLY A 121 4.90 5.20 18.30
CA GLY A 121 4.71 5.80 19.61
C GLY A 121 3.37 6.51 19.71
N LEU A 122 3.12 7.16 20.85
CA LEU A 122 1.93 7.95 21.05
C LEU A 122 2.07 9.28 20.31
N SER A 123 0.93 9.95 20.06
CA SER A 123 0.91 11.16 19.22
C SER A 123 1.83 12.30 19.72
N ASP A 124 2.01 12.41 21.03
CA ASP A 124 2.87 13.44 21.62
C ASP A 124 4.35 13.05 21.66
N THR A 125 4.67 11.80 21.39
CA THR A 125 6.06 11.32 21.31
C THR A 125 6.43 10.92 19.88
N HIS A 126 5.45 10.73 19.02
CA HIS A 126 5.63 10.37 17.62
C HIS A 126 5.92 11.62 16.81
N SER A 127 7.05 11.73 16.21
CA SER A 127 7.46 12.90 15.45
C SER A 127 7.57 12.63 13.96
#